data_bee8b2b902c22982ecb9aa54ea52f099
#
_entry.id   bee8b2b902c22982ecb9aa54ea52f099
#
_cell.length_a   1.000
_cell.length_b   1.000
_cell.length_c   1.000
_cell.angle_alpha   90.00
_cell.angle_beta   90.00
_cell.angle_gamma   90.00
#
_symmetry.space_group_name_H-M   'P 1'
#
loop_
_entity.id
_entity.type
_entity.pdbx_description
1 polymer ?
#
loop_
_entity_poly.entity_id
_entity_poly.type
_entity_poly.pdbx_seq_one_letter_code
_entity_poly.pdbx_strand_id
1 'polypeptide(L)'
;MASFRTAVDCNTNVANSIKIQNLDARITEAVELLKQLIATPSRSRDEARTADLLHAFLAQRGAAPERLANNVWARAEGFDPARPTLLLNSHHDTVRPAASYTRDPYAPTVEDGKLYGLGSNDAGASVV
;
A
#
# COMPACT_ATOMS: atom_id res chain seq x y z
N MET A 1 -24.32 -21.89 40.14
CA MET A 1 -24.49 -20.83 39.14
C MET A 1 -23.41 -19.78 39.35
N ALA A 2 -22.36 -19.80 38.54
CA ALA A 2 -21.26 -18.84 38.63
C ALA A 2 -21.56 -17.70 37.66
N SER A 3 -21.74 -16.47 38.19
CA SER A 3 -21.93 -15.24 37.41
C SER A 3 -20.59 -14.79 36.88
N PHE A 4 -20.38 -14.89 35.55
CA PHE A 4 -19.27 -14.24 34.86
C PHE A 4 -19.62 -12.76 34.71
N ARG A 5 -19.01 -11.89 35.53
CA ARG A 5 -18.93 -10.46 35.25
C ARG A 5 -17.72 -10.25 34.33
N THR A 6 -17.96 -9.95 33.08
CA THR A 6 -16.95 -9.40 32.20
C THR A 6 -16.63 -7.98 32.67
N ALA A 7 -15.49 -7.79 33.33
CA ALA A 7 -14.94 -6.47 33.55
C ALA A 7 -14.51 -5.93 32.16
N VAL A 8 -15.18 -4.90 31.69
CA VAL A 8 -14.73 -4.11 30.54
C VAL A 8 -13.59 -3.24 31.05
N ASP A 9 -12.36 -3.67 30.76
CA ASP A 9 -11.14 -2.97 31.14
C ASP A 9 -11.09 -1.61 30.47
N CYS A 10 -10.98 -0.53 31.25
CA CYS A 10 -10.85 0.84 30.78
C CYS A 10 -9.59 1.03 29.90
N ASN A 11 -8.66 0.09 29.96
CA ASN A 11 -7.44 0.04 29.14
C ASN A 11 -7.70 -0.36 27.67
N THR A 12 -8.80 -1.04 27.37
CA THR A 12 -9.13 -1.44 25.99
C THR A 12 -9.52 -0.25 25.12
N ASN A 13 -10.12 0.80 25.68
CA ASN A 13 -10.52 2.00 24.95
C ASN A 13 -9.30 2.85 24.51
N VAL A 14 -8.29 2.97 25.36
CA VAL A 14 -7.06 3.71 25.02
C VAL A 14 -6.25 2.95 23.95
N ALA A 15 -6.11 1.61 24.11
CA ALA A 15 -5.42 0.79 23.14
C ALA A 15 -6.13 0.77 21.77
N ASN A 16 -7.47 0.75 21.77
CA ASN A 16 -8.25 0.85 20.52
C ASN A 16 -8.15 2.25 19.89
N SER A 17 -8.13 3.32 20.68
CA SER A 17 -7.95 4.69 20.19
C SER A 17 -6.56 4.88 19.55
N ILE A 18 -5.51 4.36 20.17
CA ILE A 18 -4.14 4.37 19.61
C ILE A 18 -4.06 3.53 18.31
N LYS A 19 -4.74 2.38 18.26
CA LYS A 19 -4.80 1.55 17.04
C LYS A 19 -5.51 2.26 15.90
N ILE A 20 -6.59 2.98 16.17
CA ILE A 20 -7.35 3.75 15.17
C ILE A 20 -6.51 4.91 14.63
N GLN A 21 -5.87 5.70 15.51
CA GLN A 21 -4.99 6.80 15.10
C GLN A 21 -3.82 6.29 14.23
N ASN A 22 -3.26 5.12 14.56
CA ASN A 22 -2.22 4.50 13.75
C ASN A 22 -2.74 4.03 12.37
N LEU A 23 -4.01 3.61 12.28
CA LEU A 23 -4.63 3.23 11.02
C LEU A 23 -4.83 4.43 10.09
N ASP A 24 -5.33 5.55 10.60
CA ASP A 24 -5.52 6.77 9.80
C ASP A 24 -4.19 7.30 9.25
N ALA A 25 -3.13 7.27 10.05
CA ALA A 25 -1.79 7.63 9.59
C ALA A 25 -1.29 6.70 8.46
N ARG A 26 -1.52 5.39 8.58
CA ARG A 26 -1.14 4.40 7.55
C ARG A 26 -1.95 4.58 6.27
N ILE A 27 -3.24 4.86 6.37
CA ILE A 27 -4.08 5.17 5.21
C ILE A 27 -3.56 6.42 4.50
N THR A 28 -3.21 7.47 5.25
CA THR A 28 -2.64 8.70 4.69
C THR A 28 -1.33 8.40 3.94
N GLU A 29 -0.43 7.63 4.54
CA GLU A 29 0.83 7.22 3.90
C GLU A 29 0.60 6.39 2.63
N ALA A 30 -0.34 5.44 2.68
CA ALA A 30 -0.71 4.62 1.52
C ALA A 30 -1.24 5.48 0.37
N VAL A 31 -2.11 6.45 0.67
CA VAL A 31 -2.63 7.40 -0.34
C VAL A 31 -1.51 8.25 -0.94
N GLU A 32 -0.56 8.73 -0.12
CA GLU A 32 0.58 9.51 -0.63
C GLU A 32 1.53 8.67 -1.48
N LEU A 33 1.77 7.40 -1.11
CA LEU A 33 2.52 6.48 -1.97
C LEU A 33 1.78 6.24 -3.29
N LEU A 34 0.47 6.02 -3.25
CA LEU A 34 -0.35 5.81 -4.45
C LEU A 34 -0.28 7.03 -5.39
N LYS A 35 -0.32 8.25 -4.86
CA LYS A 35 -0.13 9.46 -5.66
C LYS A 35 1.24 9.50 -6.35
N GLN A 36 2.30 9.09 -5.65
CA GLN A 36 3.64 9.02 -6.24
C GLN A 36 3.71 7.96 -7.35
N LEU A 37 3.08 6.80 -7.16
CA LEU A 37 3.00 5.76 -8.18
C LEU A 37 2.24 6.25 -9.41
N ILE A 38 1.09 6.91 -9.25
CA ILE A 38 0.33 7.51 -10.35
C ILE A 38 1.17 8.55 -11.12
N ALA A 39 1.87 9.42 -10.39
CA ALA A 39 2.70 10.48 -10.99
C ALA A 39 3.95 9.93 -11.71
N THR A 40 4.25 8.65 -11.56
CA THR A 40 5.42 8.02 -12.16
C THR A 40 4.96 7.06 -13.26
N PRO A 41 5.10 7.40 -14.55
CA PRO A 41 4.79 6.48 -15.64
C PRO A 41 5.51 5.14 -15.46
N SER A 42 4.76 4.03 -15.57
CA SER A 42 5.23 2.67 -15.28
C SER A 42 4.65 1.66 -16.26
N ARG A 43 4.97 1.83 -17.54
CA ARG A 43 4.52 0.87 -18.55
C ARG A 43 5.20 -0.48 -18.34
N SER A 44 4.50 -1.56 -18.70
CA SER A 44 5.08 -2.91 -18.65
C SER A 44 6.47 -2.94 -19.31
N ARG A 45 7.45 -3.45 -18.57
CA ARG A 45 8.91 -3.49 -18.87
C ARG A 45 9.65 -2.17 -18.73
N ASP A 46 9.00 -1.09 -18.24
CA ASP A 46 9.60 0.22 -17.98
C ASP A 46 9.18 0.74 -16.59
N GLU A 47 9.15 -0.17 -15.60
CA GLU A 47 8.68 0.10 -14.22
C GLU A 47 9.83 0.38 -13.24
N ALA A 48 11.04 0.61 -13.72
CA ALA A 48 12.21 0.75 -12.85
C ALA A 48 12.03 1.85 -11.79
N ARG A 49 11.44 2.98 -12.16
CA ARG A 49 11.21 4.13 -11.26
C ARG A 49 10.18 3.84 -10.18
N THR A 50 9.09 3.14 -10.49
CA THR A 50 8.09 2.72 -9.50
C THR A 50 8.64 1.59 -8.62
N ALA A 51 9.46 0.71 -9.14
CA ALA A 51 10.19 -0.26 -8.34
C ALA A 51 11.14 0.42 -7.33
N ASP A 52 11.85 1.48 -7.74
CA ASP A 52 12.69 2.29 -6.84
C ASP A 52 11.86 2.92 -5.70
N LEU A 53 10.68 3.49 -6.03
CA LEU A 53 9.77 4.07 -5.04
C LEU A 53 9.31 3.02 -4.02
N LEU A 54 8.85 1.86 -4.50
CA LEU A 54 8.37 0.79 -3.62
C LEU A 54 9.48 0.23 -2.74
N HIS A 55 10.68 0.02 -3.32
CA HIS A 55 11.83 -0.44 -2.55
C HIS A 55 12.20 0.57 -1.46
N ALA A 56 12.30 1.85 -1.79
CA ALA A 56 12.61 2.91 -0.83
C ALA A 56 11.54 3.02 0.27
N PHE A 57 10.26 2.93 -0.10
CA PHE A 57 9.15 2.96 0.85
C PHE A 57 9.21 1.82 1.86
N LEU A 58 9.46 0.60 1.42
CA LEU A 58 9.60 -0.58 2.30
C LEU A 58 10.82 -0.44 3.21
N ALA A 59 11.96 -0.03 2.66
CA ALA A 59 13.20 0.16 3.43
C ALA A 59 13.06 1.22 4.54
N GLN A 60 12.40 2.34 4.26
CA GLN A 60 12.14 3.39 5.24
C GLN A 60 11.27 2.93 6.42
N ARG A 61 10.52 1.84 6.25
CA ARG A 61 9.67 1.23 7.29
C ARG A 61 10.30 0.05 8.00
N GLY A 62 11.61 -0.14 7.82
CA GLY A 62 12.36 -1.19 8.47
C GLY A 62 12.17 -2.58 7.86
N ALA A 63 11.45 -2.70 6.74
CA ALA A 63 11.48 -3.92 5.97
C ALA A 63 12.85 -4.07 5.28
N ALA A 64 13.24 -5.31 4.98
CA ALA A 64 14.41 -5.62 4.19
C ALA A 64 13.97 -5.99 2.76
N PRO A 65 13.68 -5.00 1.89
CA PRO A 65 13.20 -5.29 0.56
C PRO A 65 14.30 -5.91 -0.30
N GLU A 66 13.90 -6.87 -1.09
CA GLU A 66 14.70 -7.50 -2.13
C GLU A 66 14.16 -7.08 -3.49
N ARG A 67 15.00 -7.07 -4.51
CA ARG A 67 14.61 -6.70 -5.87
C ARG A 67 15.27 -7.61 -6.91
N LEU A 68 14.48 -8.01 -7.91
CA LEU A 68 14.98 -8.66 -9.13
C LEU A 68 14.34 -7.97 -10.34
N ALA A 69 15.13 -7.27 -11.13
CA ALA A 69 14.68 -6.35 -12.18
C ALA A 69 13.67 -5.34 -11.62
N ASN A 70 12.41 -5.38 -12.02
CA ASN A 70 11.35 -4.49 -11.52
C ASN A 70 10.45 -5.14 -10.47
N ASN A 71 10.68 -6.40 -10.12
CA ASN A 71 9.95 -7.04 -9.02
C ASN A 71 10.58 -6.65 -7.69
N VAL A 72 9.75 -6.19 -6.76
CA VAL A 72 10.14 -5.82 -5.39
C VAL A 72 9.33 -6.65 -4.42
N TRP A 73 9.98 -7.22 -3.41
CA TRP A 73 9.31 -7.97 -2.36
C TRP A 73 10.00 -7.79 -1.02
N ALA A 74 9.30 -8.07 0.05
CA ALA A 74 9.86 -8.15 1.39
C ALA A 74 9.21 -9.30 2.16
N ARG A 75 9.95 -9.88 3.10
CA ARG A 75 9.40 -10.83 4.05
C ARG A 75 8.93 -10.10 5.30
N ALA A 76 7.78 -10.51 5.84
CA ALA A 76 7.31 -10.00 7.11
C ALA A 76 8.30 -10.32 8.23
N GLU A 77 8.34 -9.49 9.25
CA GLU A 77 9.07 -9.78 10.48
C GLU A 77 8.61 -11.13 11.06
N GLY A 78 9.56 -11.96 11.48
CA GLY A 78 9.26 -13.31 11.98
C GLY A 78 8.91 -14.34 10.89
N PHE A 79 9.19 -14.04 9.60
CA PHE A 79 9.05 -15.04 8.55
C PHE A 79 9.87 -16.31 8.85
N ASP A 80 9.19 -17.46 8.81
CA ASP A 80 9.79 -18.77 9.02
C ASP A 80 9.50 -19.67 7.81
N PRO A 81 10.53 -20.07 7.03
CA PRO A 81 10.35 -20.90 5.85
C PRO A 81 9.86 -22.33 6.17
N ALA A 82 9.93 -22.78 7.42
CA ALA A 82 9.40 -24.07 7.85
C ALA A 82 7.87 -24.05 8.07
N ARG A 83 7.24 -22.90 8.02
CA ARG A 83 5.80 -22.71 8.21
C ARG A 83 5.09 -22.40 6.88
N PRO A 84 3.78 -22.69 6.78
CA PRO A 84 2.99 -22.25 5.63
C PRO A 84 3.13 -20.73 5.40
N THR A 85 3.37 -20.33 4.16
CA THR A 85 3.58 -18.94 3.77
C THR A 85 2.35 -18.40 3.04
N LEU A 86 1.88 -17.21 3.45
CA LEU A 86 0.92 -16.42 2.69
C LEU A 86 1.71 -15.40 1.83
N LEU A 87 1.50 -15.45 0.52
CA LEU A 87 2.03 -14.45 -0.41
C LEU A 87 0.92 -13.44 -0.74
N LEU A 88 1.13 -12.17 -0.43
CA LEU A 88 0.35 -11.06 -0.96
C LEU A 88 1.08 -10.52 -2.19
N ASN A 89 0.41 -10.51 -3.33
CA ASN A 89 1.01 -10.14 -4.61
C ASN A 89 0.12 -9.18 -5.38
N SER A 90 0.72 -8.16 -5.98
CA SER A 90 0.08 -7.20 -6.85
C SER A 90 1.07 -6.77 -7.95
N HIS A 91 0.64 -5.89 -8.87
CA HIS A 91 1.50 -5.34 -9.91
C HIS A 91 1.48 -3.80 -9.86
N HIS A 92 2.57 -3.18 -10.32
CA HIS A 92 2.70 -1.72 -10.33
C HIS A 92 2.93 -1.14 -11.74
N ASP A 93 2.89 -1.98 -12.75
CA ASP A 93 2.86 -1.51 -14.13
C ASP A 93 1.46 -1.05 -14.53
N THR A 94 1.41 -0.17 -15.51
CA THR A 94 0.18 0.39 -16.07
C THR A 94 0.15 0.25 -17.59
N VAL A 95 -1.05 0.26 -18.15
CA VAL A 95 -1.26 0.38 -19.59
C VAL A 95 -0.89 1.78 -20.11
N ARG A 96 -0.92 1.96 -21.41
CA ARG A 96 -0.86 3.32 -22.01
C ARG A 96 -2.17 4.04 -21.77
N PRO A 97 -2.14 5.35 -21.46
CA PRO A 97 -3.37 6.14 -21.39
C PRO A 97 -4.17 6.02 -22.69
N ALA A 98 -5.48 5.83 -22.56
CA ALA A 98 -6.37 5.85 -23.71
C ALA A 98 -6.53 7.28 -24.26
N ALA A 99 -6.73 7.41 -25.57
CA ALA A 99 -6.96 8.73 -26.20
C ALA A 99 -8.24 9.42 -25.70
N SER A 100 -9.16 8.66 -25.11
CA SER A 100 -10.41 9.14 -24.50
C SER A 100 -10.28 9.66 -23.08
N TYR A 101 -9.06 9.64 -22.49
CA TYR A 101 -8.85 10.20 -21.14
C TYR A 101 -9.17 11.71 -21.14
N THR A 102 -10.01 12.13 -20.22
CA THR A 102 -10.43 13.54 -20.08
C THR A 102 -9.63 14.27 -19.01
N ARG A 103 -8.80 13.56 -18.23
CA ARG A 103 -7.90 14.10 -17.21
C ARG A 103 -6.46 13.75 -17.55
N ASP A 104 -5.50 14.48 -16.99
CA ASP A 104 -4.10 14.05 -17.06
C ASP A 104 -3.95 12.71 -16.32
N PRO A 105 -3.54 11.62 -17.02
CA PRO A 105 -3.43 10.30 -16.42
C PRO A 105 -2.37 10.22 -15.33
N TYR A 106 -1.39 11.11 -15.33
CA TYR A 106 -0.26 11.12 -14.40
C TYR A 106 -0.35 12.23 -13.34
N ALA A 107 -1.42 13.02 -13.33
CA ALA A 107 -1.70 13.99 -12.28
C ALA A 107 -2.69 13.43 -11.26
N PRO A 108 -2.23 12.93 -10.11
CA PRO A 108 -3.11 12.37 -9.08
C PRO A 108 -4.00 13.48 -8.51
N THR A 109 -5.30 13.39 -8.74
CA THR A 109 -6.27 14.39 -8.33
C THR A 109 -7.27 13.79 -7.35
N VAL A 110 -7.50 14.45 -6.23
CA VAL A 110 -8.54 14.04 -5.25
C VAL A 110 -9.73 14.96 -5.38
N GLU A 111 -10.89 14.41 -5.70
CA GLU A 111 -12.17 15.10 -5.80
C GLU A 111 -13.28 14.25 -5.17
N ASP A 112 -14.10 14.82 -4.32
CA ASP A 112 -15.23 14.15 -3.66
C ASP A 112 -14.84 12.81 -3.00
N GLY A 113 -13.67 12.77 -2.35
CA GLY A 113 -13.16 11.58 -1.67
C GLY A 113 -12.67 10.47 -2.60
N LYS A 114 -12.51 10.75 -3.91
CA LYS A 114 -12.00 9.81 -4.91
C LYS A 114 -10.65 10.27 -5.43
N LEU A 115 -9.69 9.36 -5.53
CA LEU A 115 -8.39 9.60 -6.16
C LEU A 115 -8.44 9.17 -7.62
N TYR A 116 -8.21 10.13 -8.51
CA TYR A 116 -8.15 9.92 -9.95
C TYR A 116 -6.70 9.86 -10.43
N GLY A 117 -6.43 8.98 -11.38
CA GLY A 117 -5.15 8.81 -12.06
C GLY A 117 -5.01 7.43 -12.68
N LEU A 118 -4.12 7.29 -13.64
CA LEU A 118 -3.87 6.02 -14.31
C LEU A 118 -3.30 5.00 -13.32
N GLY A 119 -3.89 3.80 -13.27
CA GLY A 119 -3.46 2.75 -12.35
C GLY A 119 -3.88 2.97 -10.89
N SER A 120 -4.69 3.98 -10.55
CA SER A 120 -5.15 4.21 -9.17
C SER A 120 -5.90 3.03 -8.58
N ASN A 121 -6.69 2.32 -9.40
CA ASN A 121 -7.45 1.14 -8.98
C ASN A 121 -6.83 -0.17 -9.45
N ASP A 122 -6.28 -0.21 -10.65
CA ASP A 122 -5.66 -1.39 -11.26
C ASP A 122 -4.16 -1.10 -11.56
N ALA A 123 -3.26 -1.53 -10.67
CA ALA A 123 -3.55 -2.16 -9.38
C ALA A 123 -2.94 -1.36 -8.20
N GLY A 124 -2.74 -0.04 -8.37
CA GLY A 124 -2.07 0.81 -7.38
C GLY A 124 -2.70 0.73 -5.99
N ALA A 125 -4.04 0.71 -5.89
CA ALA A 125 -4.73 0.56 -4.61
C ALA A 125 -4.48 -0.79 -3.91
N SER A 126 -4.07 -1.82 -4.65
CA SER A 126 -3.69 -3.12 -4.09
C SER A 126 -2.22 -3.22 -3.73
N VAL A 127 -1.40 -2.25 -4.18
CA VAL A 127 0.05 -2.21 -3.93
C VAL A 127 0.37 -1.51 -2.61
N VAL A 128 -0.45 -0.52 -2.21
CA VAL A 128 -0.17 0.37 -1.08
C VAL A 128 -0.82 -0.04 0.26
#